data_6fa77c7af50a0894e131f9a7023a23f5
#
_entry.id   6fa77c7af50a0894e131f9a7023a23f5
#
_cell.length_a   1.000
_cell.length_b   1.000
_cell.length_c   1.000
_cell.angle_alpha   90.00
_cell.angle_beta   90.00
_cell.angle_gamma   90.00
#
_symmetry.space_group_name_H-M   'P 1'
#
loop_
_entity.id
_entity.type
_entity.pdbx_description
1 polymer ?
#
loop_
_entity_poly.entity_id
_entity_poly.type
_entity_poly.pdbx_seq_one_letter_code
_entity_poly.pdbx_strand_id
1 'polypeptide(L)'
;MTLKVNGTTNLECDLVPWSNGTKVYVDSDLNTPWRTIMIADKASDLPMSTLTLNLNEPNTIKNTSWIKPGKYIGLWWEMIGTNQSTWGSGPNHGAKTERVKEYIDFGSKYGFDGVLVEGWNLGWDENWCCTGDGEKFSFYQPHPEFNSDEVNAYAKKKNIRLVGHHETGTQISNYESQLDRAFQYCQSNGIRVVKTGYVNDGSQNIKRFGGDGKVYSCLLYTSPSPRD
;
A
#
# COMPACT_ATOMS: atom_id res chain seq x y z
N MET A 1 4.71 -17.76 4.07
CA MET A 1 4.22 -19.16 4.08
C MET A 1 4.58 -19.78 2.74
N THR A 2 5.17 -20.94 2.75
CA THR A 2 5.55 -21.66 1.52
C THR A 2 4.77 -22.96 1.49
N LEU A 3 4.16 -23.27 0.36
CA LEU A 3 3.52 -24.55 0.13
C LEU A 3 4.54 -25.51 -0.49
N LYS A 4 4.72 -26.65 0.13
CA LYS A 4 5.60 -27.72 -0.36
C LYS A 4 4.78 -28.96 -0.64
N VAL A 5 5.14 -29.68 -1.69
CA VAL A 5 4.64 -31.01 -1.95
C VAL A 5 5.57 -32.01 -1.23
N ASN A 6 5.03 -32.72 -0.27
CA ASN A 6 5.75 -33.75 0.48
C ASN A 6 5.21 -35.14 0.08
N GLY A 7 5.94 -35.83 -0.79
CA GLY A 7 5.47 -37.05 -1.41
C GLY A 7 4.47 -36.81 -2.54
N THR A 8 3.63 -37.79 -2.85
CA THR A 8 2.70 -37.76 -3.98
C THR A 8 1.33 -37.15 -3.64
N THR A 9 0.98 -37.07 -2.36
CA THR A 9 -0.38 -36.73 -1.92
C THR A 9 -0.45 -35.70 -0.78
N ASN A 10 0.68 -35.33 -0.19
CA ASN A 10 0.71 -34.43 0.97
C ASN A 10 1.12 -33.03 0.57
N LEU A 11 0.33 -32.04 0.97
CA LEU A 11 0.66 -30.64 0.90
C LEU A 11 1.05 -30.14 2.29
N GLU A 12 2.23 -29.58 2.41
CA GLU A 12 2.75 -29.03 3.66
C GLU A 12 2.88 -27.52 3.55
N CYS A 13 2.30 -26.80 4.52
CA CYS A 13 2.45 -25.35 4.64
C CYS A 13 3.57 -25.03 5.63
N ASP A 14 4.66 -24.52 5.11
CA ASP A 14 5.77 -24.05 5.93
C ASP A 14 5.50 -22.61 6.40
N LEU A 15 5.30 -22.45 7.70
CA LEU A 15 5.04 -21.15 8.29
C LEU A 15 6.34 -20.36 8.43
N VAL A 16 6.28 -19.05 8.21
CA VAL A 16 7.42 -18.14 8.42
C VAL A 16 7.72 -18.03 9.91
N PRO A 17 8.91 -18.44 10.37
CA PRO A 17 9.25 -18.35 11.78
C PRO A 17 9.60 -16.92 12.21
N TRP A 18 9.53 -16.66 13.50
CA TRP A 18 10.19 -15.52 14.14
C TRP A 18 11.72 -15.73 14.16
N SER A 19 12.46 -14.68 14.51
CA SER A 19 13.93 -14.73 14.56
C SER A 19 14.50 -15.83 15.47
N ASN A 20 13.75 -16.24 16.48
CA ASN A 20 14.09 -17.31 17.41
C ASN A 20 13.58 -18.70 16.96
N GLY A 21 13.05 -18.82 15.75
CA GLY A 21 12.52 -20.07 15.20
C GLY A 21 11.09 -20.41 15.57
N THR A 22 10.46 -19.68 16.50
CA THR A 22 9.06 -19.90 16.86
C THR A 22 8.14 -19.57 15.69
N LYS A 23 7.18 -20.45 15.41
CA LYS A 23 6.23 -20.24 14.28
C LYS A 23 5.05 -19.36 14.69
N VAL A 24 4.52 -19.57 15.88
CA VAL A 24 3.35 -18.87 16.39
C VAL A 24 3.49 -18.66 17.90
N TYR A 25 3.11 -17.50 18.38
CA TYR A 25 2.85 -17.23 19.81
C TYR A 25 1.36 -17.17 20.02
N VAL A 26 0.90 -17.75 21.11
CA VAL A 26 -0.51 -17.78 21.49
C VAL A 26 -0.59 -17.51 22.99
N ASP A 27 -1.28 -16.46 23.36
CA ASP A 27 -1.40 -16.04 24.77
C ASP A 27 -2.65 -16.63 25.45
N SER A 28 -3.63 -17.06 24.67
CA SER A 28 -4.91 -17.59 25.14
C SER A 28 -5.55 -18.50 24.09
N ASP A 29 -6.81 -18.83 24.26
CA ASP A 29 -7.58 -19.57 23.27
C ASP A 29 -7.53 -18.87 21.90
N LEU A 30 -7.17 -19.63 20.87
CA LEU A 30 -6.97 -19.13 19.51
C LEU A 30 -7.99 -19.72 18.56
N ASN A 31 -8.75 -18.86 17.91
CA ASN A 31 -9.47 -19.21 16.70
C ASN A 31 -8.57 -18.98 15.47
N THR A 32 -8.22 -20.05 14.78
CA THR A 32 -7.45 -19.92 13.54
C THR A 32 -8.33 -19.45 12.39
N PRO A 33 -7.80 -18.65 11.45
CA PRO A 33 -8.54 -18.34 10.24
C PRO A 33 -8.77 -19.61 9.41
N TRP A 34 -9.81 -19.59 8.60
CA TRP A 34 -10.09 -20.66 7.64
C TRP A 34 -8.91 -20.85 6.69
N ARG A 35 -8.61 -22.10 6.38
CA ARG A 35 -7.69 -22.49 5.33
C ARG A 35 -8.48 -23.19 4.26
N THR A 36 -8.40 -22.70 3.04
CA THR A 36 -9.18 -23.22 1.92
C THR A 36 -8.28 -23.67 0.80
N ILE A 37 -8.70 -24.73 0.13
CA ILE A 37 -8.09 -25.21 -1.12
C ILE A 37 -9.18 -25.12 -2.18
N MET A 38 -8.95 -24.28 -3.19
CA MET A 38 -9.87 -24.17 -4.32
C MET A 38 -9.45 -25.17 -5.40
N ILE A 39 -10.38 -26.03 -5.79
CA ILE A 39 -10.21 -27.02 -6.84
C ILE A 39 -11.22 -26.73 -7.92
N ALA A 40 -10.79 -26.69 -9.16
CA ALA A 40 -11.65 -26.48 -10.31
C ALA A 40 -11.16 -27.28 -11.52
N ASP A 41 -12.08 -27.69 -12.39
CA ASP A 41 -11.77 -28.41 -13.61
C ASP A 41 -11.05 -27.55 -14.64
N LYS A 42 -11.28 -26.24 -14.61
CA LYS A 42 -10.64 -25.26 -15.49
C LYS A 42 -10.06 -24.11 -14.68
N ALA A 43 -8.89 -23.62 -15.08
CA ALA A 43 -8.23 -22.50 -14.44
C ALA A 43 -9.12 -21.23 -14.40
N SER A 44 -9.97 -21.01 -15.41
CA SER A 44 -10.92 -19.89 -15.48
C SER A 44 -11.98 -19.91 -14.38
N ASP A 45 -12.23 -21.04 -13.76
CA ASP A 45 -13.29 -21.20 -12.77
C ASP A 45 -12.78 -20.82 -11.35
N LEU A 46 -11.47 -20.87 -11.14
CA LEU A 46 -10.87 -20.49 -9.85
C LEU A 46 -11.20 -19.06 -9.42
N PRO A 47 -11.07 -18.03 -10.28
CA PRO A 47 -11.43 -16.65 -9.92
C PRO A 47 -12.93 -16.46 -9.65
N MET A 48 -13.77 -17.35 -10.15
CA MET A 48 -15.22 -17.30 -9.98
C MET A 48 -15.70 -17.95 -8.68
N SER A 49 -14.80 -18.57 -7.93
CA SER A 49 -15.15 -19.23 -6.67
C SER A 49 -15.58 -18.22 -5.61
N THR A 50 -16.75 -18.41 -5.03
CA THR A 50 -17.27 -17.63 -3.90
C THR A 50 -16.88 -18.20 -2.54
N LEU A 51 -16.07 -19.25 -2.52
CA LEU A 51 -15.73 -19.99 -1.28
C LEU A 51 -15.20 -19.07 -0.19
N THR A 52 -14.27 -18.18 -0.52
CA THR A 52 -13.69 -17.24 0.44
C THR A 52 -14.74 -16.28 1.00
N LEU A 53 -15.65 -15.79 0.16
CA LEU A 53 -16.71 -14.89 0.59
C LEU A 53 -17.71 -15.60 1.50
N ASN A 54 -18.01 -16.87 1.23
CA ASN A 54 -18.97 -17.65 2.03
C ASN A 54 -18.46 -18.03 3.42
N LEU A 55 -17.14 -17.98 3.62
CA LEU A 55 -16.51 -18.29 4.91
C LEU A 55 -16.21 -17.05 5.75
N ASN A 56 -16.40 -15.87 5.20
CA ASN A 56 -16.23 -14.63 5.93
C ASN A 56 -17.50 -14.24 6.68
N GLU A 57 -17.33 -13.50 7.78
CA GLU A 57 -18.42 -12.85 8.45
C GLU A 57 -19.15 -11.87 7.51
N PRO A 58 -20.43 -11.61 7.73
CA PRO A 58 -21.17 -10.63 6.96
C PRO A 58 -20.48 -9.26 6.96
N ASN A 59 -20.56 -8.53 5.84
CA ASN A 59 -20.03 -7.19 5.72
C ASN A 59 -20.66 -6.26 6.79
N THR A 60 -19.82 -5.64 7.59
CA THR A 60 -20.23 -4.69 8.64
C THR A 60 -20.31 -3.25 8.12
N ILE A 61 -19.72 -2.95 6.98
CA ILE A 61 -19.76 -1.62 6.35
C ILE A 61 -21.13 -1.43 5.70
N LYS A 62 -21.96 -0.58 6.31
CA LYS A 62 -23.36 -0.40 5.87
C LYS A 62 -23.47 0.28 4.52
N ASN A 63 -22.62 1.28 4.24
CA ASN A 63 -22.63 2.01 2.98
C ASN A 63 -21.33 1.78 2.21
N THR A 64 -21.42 1.04 1.12
CA THR A 64 -20.30 0.73 0.21
C THR A 64 -20.38 1.48 -1.12
N SER A 65 -21.32 2.41 -1.29
CA SER A 65 -21.54 3.15 -2.55
C SER A 65 -20.37 4.03 -2.97
N TRP A 66 -19.49 4.36 -2.04
CA TRP A 66 -18.26 5.12 -2.27
C TRP A 66 -17.13 4.29 -2.89
N ILE A 67 -17.20 2.95 -2.80
CA ILE A 67 -16.23 2.03 -3.42
C ILE A 67 -16.53 1.98 -4.92
N LYS A 68 -15.67 2.60 -5.71
CA LYS A 68 -15.81 2.63 -7.17
C LYS A 68 -14.48 2.24 -7.80
N PRO A 69 -14.47 1.27 -8.73
CA PRO A 69 -13.31 1.01 -9.57
C PRO A 69 -12.92 2.29 -10.31
N GLY A 70 -11.63 2.45 -10.57
CA GLY A 70 -11.16 3.62 -11.28
C GLY A 70 -9.78 3.40 -11.88
N LYS A 71 -9.45 4.22 -12.86
CA LYS A 71 -8.13 4.29 -13.48
C LYS A 71 -7.38 5.48 -12.91
N TYR A 72 -6.13 5.29 -12.55
CA TYR A 72 -5.26 6.40 -12.16
C TYR A 72 -3.95 6.38 -12.93
N ILE A 73 -3.34 7.54 -13.02
CA ILE A 73 -1.96 7.70 -13.48
C ILE A 73 -1.11 8.18 -12.32
N GLY A 74 0.20 8.07 -12.43
CA GLY A 74 1.12 8.50 -11.38
C GLY A 74 2.51 8.81 -11.91
N LEU A 75 3.29 9.48 -11.08
CA LEU A 75 4.61 9.98 -11.41
C LEU A 75 5.70 8.89 -11.40
N TRP A 76 5.40 7.71 -10.91
CA TRP A 76 6.39 6.65 -10.69
C TRP A 76 7.20 6.30 -11.95
N TRP A 77 6.55 6.18 -13.12
CA TRP A 77 7.23 5.87 -14.37
C TRP A 77 8.18 6.97 -14.84
N GLU A 78 7.87 8.22 -14.55
CA GLU A 78 8.76 9.34 -14.83
C GLU A 78 10.03 9.24 -13.99
N MET A 79 9.91 8.81 -12.75
CA MET A 79 11.02 8.68 -11.80
C MET A 79 11.89 7.45 -12.08
N ILE A 80 11.27 6.27 -12.21
CA ILE A 80 11.98 4.99 -12.30
C ILE A 80 12.30 4.58 -13.75
N GLY A 81 11.41 4.87 -14.67
CA GLY A 81 11.52 4.38 -16.04
C GLY A 81 12.32 5.30 -16.96
N THR A 82 12.16 6.61 -16.79
CA THR A 82 12.81 7.61 -17.66
C THR A 82 13.91 8.39 -16.97
N ASN A 83 14.00 8.33 -15.64
CA ASN A 83 14.93 9.12 -14.82
C ASN A 83 14.87 10.65 -15.09
N GLN A 84 13.71 11.14 -15.54
CA GLN A 84 13.51 12.57 -15.80
C GLN A 84 13.26 13.36 -14.51
N SER A 85 12.76 12.68 -13.48
CA SER A 85 12.57 13.26 -12.17
C SER A 85 12.96 12.28 -11.06
N THR A 86 12.97 12.76 -9.82
CA THR A 86 13.33 12.01 -8.62
C THR A 86 12.28 12.20 -7.55
N TRP A 87 12.31 11.33 -6.53
CA TRP A 87 11.41 11.44 -5.37
C TRP A 87 11.85 12.52 -4.38
N GLY A 88 13.17 12.74 -4.26
CA GLY A 88 13.76 13.65 -3.27
C GLY A 88 13.86 15.08 -3.76
N SER A 89 14.29 15.94 -2.83
CA SER A 89 14.46 17.39 -3.03
C SER A 89 15.40 17.73 -4.18
N GLY A 90 15.20 18.90 -4.76
CA GLY A 90 16.12 19.46 -5.75
C GLY A 90 15.46 19.80 -7.09
N PRO A 91 16.28 20.17 -8.10
CA PRO A 91 15.76 20.68 -9.35
C PRO A 91 14.88 19.67 -10.10
N ASN A 92 15.16 18.36 -9.92
CA ASN A 92 14.46 17.28 -10.61
C ASN A 92 13.39 16.60 -9.74
N HIS A 93 12.98 17.19 -8.61
CA HIS A 93 11.89 16.63 -7.80
C HIS A 93 10.59 16.57 -8.60
N GLY A 94 10.04 15.36 -8.75
CA GLY A 94 8.87 15.13 -9.60
C GLY A 94 7.54 15.52 -8.95
N ALA A 95 7.44 15.47 -7.62
CA ALA A 95 6.22 15.80 -6.90
C ALA A 95 6.03 17.31 -6.64
N LYS A 96 6.63 18.17 -7.46
CA LYS A 96 6.36 19.63 -7.39
C LYS A 96 4.92 19.94 -7.74
N THR A 97 4.35 20.91 -7.05
CA THR A 97 2.97 21.35 -7.24
C THR A 97 2.59 21.53 -8.71
N GLU A 98 3.40 22.26 -9.48
CA GLU A 98 3.10 22.52 -10.89
C GLU A 98 3.17 21.24 -11.74
N ARG A 99 4.14 20.36 -11.49
CA ARG A 99 4.23 19.09 -12.22
C ARG A 99 3.03 18.19 -11.94
N VAL A 100 2.58 18.13 -10.70
CA VAL A 100 1.38 17.37 -10.33
C VAL A 100 0.13 17.92 -11.00
N LYS A 101 0.00 19.24 -11.16
CA LYS A 101 -1.09 19.84 -11.92
C LYS A 101 -1.10 19.43 -13.40
N GLU A 102 0.06 19.28 -14.02
CA GLU A 102 0.15 18.77 -15.40
C GLU A 102 -0.40 17.34 -15.50
N TYR A 103 -0.09 16.47 -14.52
CA TYR A 103 -0.67 15.13 -14.43
C TYR A 103 -2.18 15.15 -14.20
N ILE A 104 -2.67 16.08 -13.40
CA ILE A 104 -4.11 16.28 -13.18
C ILE A 104 -4.79 16.71 -14.49
N ASP A 105 -4.20 17.64 -15.24
CA ASP A 105 -4.71 18.08 -16.53
C ASP A 105 -4.76 16.93 -17.55
N PHE A 106 -3.69 16.16 -17.62
CA PHE A 106 -3.65 14.97 -18.46
C PHE A 106 -4.72 13.96 -18.04
N GLY A 107 -4.80 13.64 -16.75
CA GLY A 107 -5.79 12.71 -16.22
C GLY A 107 -7.22 13.14 -16.55
N SER A 108 -7.54 14.41 -16.30
CA SER A 108 -8.85 14.99 -16.63
C SER A 108 -9.17 14.92 -18.12
N LYS A 109 -8.19 15.24 -18.97
CA LYS A 109 -8.36 15.22 -20.43
C LYS A 109 -8.62 13.82 -20.98
N TYR A 110 -7.96 12.80 -20.42
CA TYR A 110 -8.00 11.44 -20.96
C TYR A 110 -8.88 10.47 -20.16
N GLY A 111 -9.73 10.97 -19.26
CA GLY A 111 -10.73 10.19 -18.57
C GLY A 111 -10.17 9.24 -17.51
N PHE A 112 -9.11 9.67 -16.82
CA PHE A 112 -8.66 9.00 -15.61
C PHE A 112 -9.47 9.50 -14.41
N ASP A 113 -9.60 8.63 -13.39
CA ASP A 113 -10.33 8.94 -12.17
C ASP A 113 -9.43 9.58 -11.11
N GLY A 114 -8.13 9.37 -11.20
CA GLY A 114 -7.21 9.83 -10.17
C GLY A 114 -5.77 10.00 -10.63
N VAL A 115 -5.01 10.70 -9.78
CA VAL A 115 -3.56 10.86 -9.89
C VAL A 115 -2.91 10.40 -8.59
N LEU A 116 -1.94 9.50 -8.70
CA LEU A 116 -1.09 9.04 -7.60
C LEU A 116 0.19 9.87 -7.60
N VAL A 117 0.53 10.45 -6.46
CA VAL A 117 1.74 11.27 -6.31
C VAL A 117 2.71 10.56 -5.37
N GLU A 118 3.78 10.00 -5.90
CA GLU A 118 4.93 9.56 -5.12
C GLU A 118 5.87 10.73 -4.87
N GLY A 119 6.57 10.77 -3.75
CA GLY A 119 7.45 11.90 -3.41
C GLY A 119 6.71 13.11 -2.83
N TRP A 120 5.40 13.01 -2.56
CA TRP A 120 4.60 14.13 -2.05
C TRP A 120 4.93 14.54 -0.62
N ASN A 121 5.49 13.62 0.18
CA ASN A 121 5.73 13.75 1.62
C ASN A 121 7.23 13.79 1.95
N LEU A 122 7.56 14.10 3.18
CA LEU A 122 8.94 14.08 3.68
C LEU A 122 9.48 12.65 3.77
N GLY A 123 10.80 12.50 3.58
CA GLY A 123 11.54 11.25 3.81
C GLY A 123 12.15 10.61 2.57
N TRP A 124 12.04 11.24 1.40
CA TRP A 124 12.52 10.69 0.13
C TRP A 124 13.95 11.11 -0.26
N ASP A 125 14.59 11.97 0.52
CA ASP A 125 15.88 12.59 0.15
C ASP A 125 17.09 11.67 0.28
N GLU A 126 16.95 10.54 0.94
CA GLU A 126 18.03 9.61 1.19
C GLU A 126 17.75 8.24 0.56
N ASN A 127 18.55 7.25 0.89
CA ASN A 127 18.41 5.88 0.35
C ASN A 127 17.20 5.13 0.95
N TRP A 128 16.02 5.69 0.79
CA TRP A 128 14.78 5.20 1.37
C TRP A 128 14.44 3.76 0.97
N CYS A 129 14.83 3.31 -0.22
CA CYS A 129 14.39 2.01 -0.73
C CYS A 129 15.21 0.82 -0.24
N CYS A 130 16.44 1.00 0.19
CA CYS A 130 17.33 -0.15 0.26
C CYS A 130 18.23 -0.20 1.51
N THR A 131 18.32 0.88 2.27
CA THR A 131 19.27 1.02 3.40
C THR A 131 18.61 1.16 4.77
N GLY A 132 17.28 1.22 4.85
CA GLY A 132 16.56 1.35 6.10
C GLY A 132 16.18 2.77 6.47
N ASP A 133 16.43 3.76 5.61
CA ASP A 133 16.09 5.16 5.88
C ASP A 133 14.58 5.47 5.79
N GLY A 134 13.76 4.49 5.48
CA GLY A 134 12.30 4.61 5.52
C GLY A 134 11.72 5.01 6.87
N GLU A 135 12.51 4.98 7.95
CA GLU A 135 12.15 5.54 9.25
C GLU A 135 11.97 7.06 9.24
N LYS A 136 12.49 7.75 8.22
CA LYS A 136 12.36 9.19 8.03
C LYS A 136 11.08 9.61 7.33
N PHE A 137 10.31 8.66 6.78
CA PHE A 137 9.05 8.98 6.15
C PHE A 137 8.06 9.58 7.15
N SER A 138 7.46 10.69 6.74
CA SER A 138 6.27 11.24 7.38
C SER A 138 5.06 11.01 6.47
N PHE A 139 4.01 10.42 6.99
CA PHE A 139 2.80 10.09 6.21
C PHE A 139 1.69 11.16 6.32
N TYR A 140 2.01 12.32 6.89
CA TYR A 140 1.09 13.44 7.06
C TYR A 140 1.72 14.82 6.83
N GLN A 141 3.04 14.86 6.57
CA GLN A 141 3.75 16.11 6.29
C GLN A 141 4.15 16.16 4.81
N PRO A 142 3.59 17.10 4.04
CA PRO A 142 3.96 17.25 2.64
C PRO A 142 5.41 17.74 2.50
N HIS A 143 6.00 17.38 1.39
CA HIS A 143 7.29 17.95 0.96
C HIS A 143 7.13 19.48 0.74
N PRO A 144 8.13 20.31 1.04
CA PRO A 144 8.03 21.77 0.87
C PRO A 144 7.67 22.24 -0.54
N GLU A 145 8.01 21.48 -1.56
CA GLU A 145 7.68 21.77 -2.95
C GLU A 145 6.28 21.27 -3.38
N PHE A 146 5.58 20.53 -2.50
CA PHE A 146 4.23 20.02 -2.73
C PHE A 146 3.20 20.77 -1.88
N ASN A 147 2.51 21.70 -2.48
CA ASN A 147 1.42 22.44 -1.81
C ASN A 147 0.12 21.62 -1.86
N SER A 148 -0.15 20.88 -0.79
CA SER A 148 -1.32 19.99 -0.71
C SER A 148 -2.63 20.70 -0.94
N ASP A 149 -2.83 21.89 -0.36
CA ASP A 149 -4.09 22.63 -0.46
C ASP A 149 -4.35 23.06 -1.90
N GLU A 150 -3.32 23.57 -2.55
CA GLU A 150 -3.37 24.02 -3.94
C GLU A 150 -3.64 22.86 -4.90
N VAL A 151 -2.91 21.75 -4.75
CA VAL A 151 -3.09 20.55 -5.58
C VAL A 151 -4.49 19.96 -5.38
N ASN A 152 -4.96 19.88 -4.14
CA ASN A 152 -6.30 19.38 -3.83
C ASN A 152 -7.41 20.26 -4.44
N ALA A 153 -7.28 21.58 -4.31
CA ALA A 153 -8.22 22.51 -4.91
C ALA A 153 -8.24 22.38 -6.42
N TYR A 154 -7.06 22.25 -7.05
CA TYR A 154 -6.93 22.07 -8.48
C TYR A 154 -7.53 20.74 -8.97
N ALA A 155 -7.24 19.65 -8.28
CA ALA A 155 -7.77 18.34 -8.59
C ALA A 155 -9.31 18.31 -8.53
N LYS A 156 -9.89 18.92 -7.49
CA LYS A 156 -11.36 19.09 -7.36
C LYS A 156 -11.95 19.88 -8.53
N LYS A 157 -11.32 20.99 -8.93
CA LYS A 157 -11.75 21.81 -10.09
C LYS A 157 -11.75 21.01 -11.38
N LYS A 158 -10.83 20.06 -11.53
CA LYS A 158 -10.68 19.21 -12.72
C LYS A 158 -11.45 17.89 -12.63
N ASN A 159 -12.19 17.67 -11.53
CA ASN A 159 -12.90 16.42 -11.24
C ASN A 159 -11.98 15.17 -11.24
N ILE A 160 -10.77 15.34 -10.75
CA ILE A 160 -9.78 14.29 -10.55
C ILE A 160 -9.62 14.06 -9.04
N ARG A 161 -9.47 12.79 -8.64
CA ARG A 161 -9.15 12.42 -7.26
C ARG A 161 -7.65 12.31 -7.06
N LEU A 162 -7.16 12.75 -5.92
CA LEU A 162 -5.83 12.36 -5.49
C LEU A 162 -5.90 10.95 -4.88
N VAL A 163 -4.96 10.11 -5.26
CA VAL A 163 -4.71 8.81 -4.65
C VAL A 163 -3.53 8.99 -3.70
N GLY A 164 -3.76 8.75 -2.42
CA GLY A 164 -2.70 8.80 -1.41
C GLY A 164 -1.66 7.72 -1.68
N HIS A 165 -0.43 8.00 -1.35
CA HIS A 165 0.68 7.05 -1.44
C HIS A 165 1.43 7.00 -0.12
N HIS A 166 1.50 5.81 0.47
CA HIS A 166 2.23 5.55 1.71
C HIS A 166 3.32 4.50 1.44
N GLU A 167 4.49 4.96 1.05
CA GLU A 167 5.68 4.11 0.95
C GLU A 167 6.27 3.89 2.33
N THR A 168 6.48 2.66 2.73
CA THR A 168 7.00 2.35 4.05
C THR A 168 8.53 2.25 4.10
N GLY A 169 9.19 2.12 2.94
CA GLY A 169 10.63 1.91 2.88
C GLY A 169 11.11 0.77 3.77
N THR A 170 10.28 -0.26 3.95
CA THR A 170 10.49 -1.41 4.86
C THR A 170 10.34 -1.11 6.36
N GLN A 171 10.09 0.12 6.74
CA GLN A 171 9.96 0.54 8.14
C GLN A 171 8.49 0.54 8.59
N ILE A 172 7.96 -0.66 8.77
CA ILE A 172 6.55 -0.86 9.14
C ILE A 172 6.22 -0.21 10.47
N SER A 173 7.11 -0.31 11.46
CA SER A 173 6.89 0.29 12.78
C SER A 173 6.77 1.81 12.72
N ASN A 174 7.55 2.46 11.83
CA ASN A 174 7.41 3.90 11.60
C ASN A 174 6.04 4.23 11.01
N TYR A 175 5.59 3.46 10.02
CA TYR A 175 4.28 3.64 9.42
C TYR A 175 3.15 3.40 10.43
N GLU A 176 3.18 2.30 11.18
CA GLU A 176 2.17 1.96 12.18
C GLU A 176 2.06 3.05 13.28
N SER A 177 3.19 3.59 13.71
CA SER A 177 3.18 4.67 14.71
C SER A 177 2.50 5.97 14.24
N GLN A 178 2.35 6.14 12.93
CA GLN A 178 1.77 7.34 12.31
C GLN A 178 0.39 7.10 11.69
N LEU A 179 -0.16 5.87 11.74
CA LEU A 179 -1.38 5.49 11.00
C LEU A 179 -2.54 6.46 11.21
N ASP A 180 -2.86 6.79 12.45
CA ASP A 180 -3.99 7.68 12.76
C ASP A 180 -3.80 9.06 12.14
N ARG A 181 -2.61 9.63 12.23
CA ARG A 181 -2.29 10.93 11.63
C ARG A 181 -2.29 10.87 10.11
N ALA A 182 -1.77 9.79 9.53
CA ALA A 182 -1.72 9.58 8.10
C ALA A 182 -3.13 9.53 7.49
N PHE A 183 -4.02 8.76 8.09
CA PHE A 183 -5.40 8.67 7.61
C PHE A 183 -6.22 9.91 7.94
N GLN A 184 -5.96 10.59 9.06
CA GLN A 184 -6.57 11.88 9.36
C GLN A 184 -6.16 12.93 8.32
N TYR A 185 -4.89 12.95 7.91
CA TYR A 185 -4.43 13.80 6.81
C TYR A 185 -5.16 13.49 5.50
N CYS A 186 -5.27 12.21 5.15
CA CYS A 186 -6.02 11.80 3.97
C CYS A 186 -7.48 12.26 4.02
N GLN A 187 -8.14 12.06 5.15
CA GLN A 187 -9.53 12.47 5.35
C GLN A 187 -9.71 13.98 5.22
N SER A 188 -8.84 14.76 5.87
CA SER A 188 -8.89 16.24 5.83
C SER A 188 -8.68 16.79 4.42
N ASN A 189 -7.88 16.10 3.61
CA ASN A 189 -7.61 16.45 2.22
C ASN A 189 -8.59 15.81 1.21
N GLY A 190 -9.59 15.06 1.68
CA GLY A 190 -10.56 14.41 0.81
C GLY A 190 -10.00 13.26 -0.02
N ILE A 191 -8.85 12.73 0.36
CA ILE A 191 -8.22 11.55 -0.24
C ILE A 191 -8.96 10.31 0.28
N ARG A 192 -9.59 9.56 -0.61
CA ARG A 192 -10.44 8.41 -0.27
C ARG A 192 -9.87 7.07 -0.70
N VAL A 193 -8.78 7.09 -1.43
CA VAL A 193 -8.07 5.90 -1.91
C VAL A 193 -6.61 6.08 -1.57
N VAL A 194 -6.03 5.10 -0.92
CA VAL A 194 -4.62 5.11 -0.53
C VAL A 194 -3.97 3.83 -1.05
N LYS A 195 -2.86 3.99 -1.74
CA LYS A 195 -1.95 2.89 -2.09
C LYS A 195 -0.94 2.75 -0.96
N THR A 196 -0.95 1.62 -0.29
CA THR A 196 -0.01 1.32 0.81
C THR A 196 0.80 0.07 0.52
N GLY A 197 1.87 -0.12 1.27
CA GLY A 197 2.45 -1.43 1.44
C GLY A 197 3.41 -1.85 0.36
N TYR A 198 4.29 -1.01 -0.11
CA TYR A 198 5.47 -1.47 -0.79
C TYR A 198 6.52 -1.88 0.26
N VAL A 199 6.43 -3.11 0.72
CA VAL A 199 7.38 -3.67 1.66
C VAL A 199 8.51 -4.29 0.87
N ASN A 200 9.57 -3.51 0.69
CA ASN A 200 10.79 -4.01 0.07
C ASN A 200 11.37 -5.11 0.96
N ASP A 201 11.65 -6.23 0.35
CA ASP A 201 12.29 -7.36 0.98
C ASP A 201 13.82 -7.24 1.03
N GLY A 202 14.40 -6.12 0.60
CA GLY A 202 15.83 -5.83 0.51
C GLY A 202 16.46 -5.19 1.75
N SER A 203 15.65 -4.78 2.73
CA SER A 203 16.20 -4.17 3.95
C SER A 203 17.11 -5.13 4.71
N GLN A 204 18.31 -4.67 5.01
CA GLN A 204 19.26 -5.42 5.85
C GLN A 204 18.77 -5.61 7.29
N ASN A 205 17.80 -4.82 7.72
CA ASN A 205 17.28 -4.81 9.08
C ASN A 205 16.08 -5.74 9.28
N ILE A 206 15.42 -6.16 8.19
CA ILE A 206 14.32 -7.11 8.25
C ILE A 206 14.85 -8.49 7.86
N LYS A 207 15.01 -9.37 8.84
CA LYS A 207 15.33 -10.77 8.57
C LYS A 207 14.15 -11.41 7.85
N ARG A 208 14.39 -11.87 6.65
CA ARG A 208 13.44 -12.62 5.88
C ARG A 208 13.42 -14.06 6.30
N PHE A 209 12.22 -14.51 6.53
CA PHE A 209 11.95 -15.92 6.75
C PHE A 209 10.91 -16.35 5.71
N GLY A 210 11.39 -16.82 4.56
CA GLY A 210 10.49 -17.33 3.53
C GLY A 210 9.67 -16.26 2.80
N GLY A 211 10.26 -15.08 2.57
CA GLY A 211 9.60 -13.94 1.95
C GLY A 211 8.95 -12.97 2.95
N ASP A 212 8.30 -11.96 2.47
CA ASP A 212 7.76 -10.84 3.26
C ASP A 212 6.46 -11.16 4.03
N GLY A 213 6.11 -12.45 4.11
CA GLY A 213 4.80 -12.87 4.61
C GLY A 213 4.42 -12.32 5.98
N LYS A 214 5.37 -12.21 6.92
CA LYS A 214 5.07 -11.63 8.23
C LYS A 214 4.88 -10.13 8.20
N VAL A 215 5.70 -9.45 7.44
CA VAL A 215 5.66 -8.00 7.33
C VAL A 215 4.35 -7.57 6.68
N TYR A 216 3.97 -8.21 5.57
CA TYR A 216 2.68 -7.98 4.95
C TYR A 216 1.49 -8.34 5.86
N SER A 217 1.58 -9.44 6.59
CA SER A 217 0.53 -9.84 7.52
C SER A 217 0.36 -8.81 8.64
N CYS A 218 1.44 -8.32 9.22
CA CYS A 218 1.37 -7.27 10.24
C CYS A 218 0.74 -6.00 9.69
N LEU A 219 1.17 -5.52 8.53
CA LEU A 219 0.62 -4.33 7.91
C LEU A 219 -0.88 -4.46 7.61
N LEU A 220 -1.33 -5.60 7.09
CA LEU A 220 -2.75 -5.86 6.81
C LEU A 220 -3.61 -5.95 8.07
N TYR A 221 -3.06 -6.48 9.16
CA TYR A 221 -3.79 -6.59 10.43
C TYR A 221 -3.90 -5.26 11.18
N THR A 222 -2.89 -4.41 11.07
CA THR A 222 -2.80 -3.17 11.83
C THR A 222 -3.29 -1.95 11.06
N SER A 223 -3.34 -2.04 9.73
CA SER A 223 -3.96 -0.96 8.93
C SER A 223 -5.43 -0.85 9.30
N PRO A 224 -5.86 0.25 9.91
CA PRO A 224 -7.27 0.44 10.16
C PRO A 224 -7.99 0.43 8.82
N SER A 225 -8.95 -0.46 8.66
CA SER A 225 -9.93 -0.31 7.59
C SER A 225 -10.47 1.11 7.67
N PRO A 226 -10.69 1.83 6.57
CA PRO A 226 -11.27 3.15 6.64
C PRO A 226 -12.58 3.02 7.43
N ARG A 227 -12.51 3.46 8.67
CA ARG A 227 -13.70 3.58 9.51
C ARG A 227 -14.37 4.87 9.09
N ASP A 228 -15.66 4.77 8.95
CA ASP A 228 -16.59 5.85 8.63
C ASP A 228 -16.34 7.13 9.44
#